data_425fa649dd66dc842e9f29c74552f06a
#
_entry.id   425fa649dd66dc842e9f29c74552f06a
#
_cell.length_a   1.000
_cell.length_b   1.000
_cell.length_c   1.000
_cell.angle_alpha   90.00
_cell.angle_beta   90.00
_cell.angle_gamma   90.00
#
_symmetry.space_group_name_H-M   'P 1'
#
loop_
_entity.id
_entity.type
_entity.pdbx_description
1 polymer ?
#
loop_
_entity_poly.entity_id
_entity_poly.type
_entity_poly.pdbx_seq_one_letter_code
_entity_poly.pdbx_strand_id
1 'polypeptide(L)'
;MLAVLAALLIQAPPGGGVDSACVEEAIRRGIDFLRTARAPGVGFAGIKDSYELVLLTFVHAGVPETDPRFRELFRKMMEEPPANTYKVVLQAMILEEVHRVKYQPKIAQCAQFLVDNQCRNGQWSYGEPSEFVKEVPPPRDVATSPGDRSGVREFDRPGDSKPRVVRRIAVRKMKEGPAQGDNSNSQYAALGLRACHDAGIVLPKEVLQKARAWWVESQHADESRAAGAAVASGLGGPARGWCYSRRDVCAKAHRPYFGMTAGGVASLAIYDHLLEIDLRRDPAVRAGIQWLAASWSVTENRGTPEFDPQPKSELYYALYALERVGMLCGLEKIGPHDWYAEGARAILDAQRKDGSWSSGVDRCDPTWDTCFAILFLKKATRALVASEDGRARRGGEEK
;
A
#
# COMPACT_ATOMS: atom_id res chain seq x y z
N MET A 1 -11.36 57.36 -8.55
CA MET A 1 -11.98 56.37 -7.68
C MET A 1 -11.38 55.00 -7.99
N LEU A 2 -10.33 54.60 -7.26
CA LEU A 2 -9.75 53.24 -7.36
C LEU A 2 -10.42 52.35 -6.31
N ALA A 3 -11.09 51.31 -6.77
CA ALA A 3 -11.63 50.25 -5.92
C ALA A 3 -10.52 49.23 -5.64
N VAL A 4 -10.06 49.19 -4.41
CA VAL A 4 -9.15 48.16 -3.88
C VAL A 4 -9.96 46.91 -3.57
N LEU A 5 -9.82 45.86 -4.37
CA LEU A 5 -10.31 44.51 -4.00
C LEU A 5 -9.41 43.96 -2.91
N ALA A 6 -9.91 43.93 -1.66
CA ALA A 6 -9.29 43.22 -0.58
C ALA A 6 -9.55 41.71 -0.77
N ALA A 7 -8.51 40.97 -1.15
CA ALA A 7 -8.54 39.50 -1.09
C ALA A 7 -8.53 39.11 0.39
N LEU A 8 -9.62 38.56 0.88
CA LEU A 8 -9.67 37.88 2.18
C LEU A 8 -8.81 36.61 2.11
N LEU A 9 -7.60 36.69 2.63
CA LEU A 9 -6.84 35.52 3.01
C LEU A 9 -7.53 34.89 4.22
N ILE A 10 -8.30 33.83 3.99
CA ILE A 10 -8.78 32.97 5.07
C ILE A 10 -7.55 32.27 5.63
N GLN A 11 -6.99 32.81 6.69
CA GLN A 11 -6.00 32.11 7.50
C GLN A 11 -6.69 30.95 8.19
N ALA A 12 -6.29 29.71 7.81
CA ALA A 12 -6.69 28.52 8.56
C ALA A 12 -6.20 28.62 10.01
N PRO A 13 -7.01 28.23 11.02
CA PRO A 13 -6.60 28.30 12.41
C PRO A 13 -5.40 27.39 12.67
N PRO A 14 -4.42 27.80 13.48
CA PRO A 14 -3.30 26.97 13.88
C PRO A 14 -3.82 25.82 14.76
N GLY A 15 -3.65 24.57 14.31
CA GLY A 15 -3.94 23.37 15.10
C GLY A 15 -5.22 22.60 14.76
N GLY A 16 -5.93 22.96 13.68
CA GLY A 16 -7.13 22.24 13.24
C GLY A 16 -6.80 20.97 12.46
N GLY A 17 -7.37 19.84 12.86
CA GLY A 17 -7.41 18.61 12.06
C GLY A 17 -7.98 18.89 10.67
N VAL A 18 -7.69 18.00 9.70
CA VAL A 18 -8.25 18.09 8.34
C VAL A 18 -9.76 17.91 8.42
N ASP A 19 -10.52 18.81 7.78
CA ASP A 19 -11.98 18.73 7.76
C ASP A 19 -12.42 17.47 7.00
N SER A 20 -13.12 16.59 7.70
CA SER A 20 -13.61 15.34 7.13
C SER A 20 -14.59 15.54 5.96
N ALA A 21 -15.40 16.59 5.98
CA ALA A 21 -16.33 16.89 4.89
C ALA A 21 -15.57 17.29 3.60
N CYS A 22 -14.48 18.07 3.75
CA CYS A 22 -13.61 18.40 2.61
C CYS A 22 -12.93 17.16 2.03
N VAL A 23 -12.48 16.24 2.90
CA VAL A 23 -11.88 14.97 2.47
C VAL A 23 -12.90 14.11 1.71
N GLU A 24 -14.10 13.95 2.25
CA GLU A 24 -15.16 13.15 1.63
C GLU A 24 -15.58 13.72 0.25
N GLU A 25 -15.72 15.03 0.15
CA GLU A 25 -16.06 15.70 -1.12
C GLU A 25 -14.93 15.55 -2.15
N ALA A 26 -13.67 15.66 -1.75
CA ALA A 26 -12.54 15.45 -2.64
C ALA A 26 -12.48 14.00 -3.15
N ILE A 27 -12.71 13.02 -2.28
CA ILE A 27 -12.81 11.61 -2.66
C ILE A 27 -13.95 11.38 -3.64
N ARG A 28 -15.14 11.93 -3.38
CA ARG A 28 -16.31 11.81 -4.27
C ARG A 28 -15.98 12.31 -5.68
N ARG A 29 -15.38 13.50 -5.79
CA ARG A 29 -14.97 14.07 -7.10
C ARG A 29 -13.93 13.22 -7.80
N GLY A 30 -12.96 12.66 -7.05
CA GLY A 30 -11.97 11.74 -7.62
C GLY A 30 -12.59 10.44 -8.11
N ILE A 31 -13.58 9.89 -7.41
CA ILE A 31 -14.31 8.71 -7.85
C ILE A 31 -15.13 9.02 -9.13
N ASP A 32 -15.75 10.19 -9.22
CA ASP A 32 -16.48 10.60 -10.44
C ASP A 32 -15.54 10.67 -11.65
N PHE A 33 -14.32 11.20 -11.47
CA PHE A 33 -13.28 11.14 -12.50
C PHE A 33 -12.93 9.70 -12.88
N LEU A 34 -12.67 8.83 -11.92
CA LEU A 34 -12.27 7.42 -12.16
C LEU A 34 -13.35 6.58 -12.85
N ARG A 35 -14.64 6.93 -12.69
CA ARG A 35 -15.73 6.25 -13.41
C ARG A 35 -15.64 6.39 -14.91
N THR A 36 -15.12 7.51 -15.40
CA THR A 36 -14.98 7.81 -16.82
C THR A 36 -13.57 7.70 -17.36
N ALA A 37 -12.57 7.56 -16.45
CA ALA A 37 -11.17 7.43 -16.84
C ALA A 37 -10.96 6.17 -17.68
N ARG A 38 -10.20 6.33 -18.76
CA ARG A 38 -9.70 5.19 -19.55
C ARG A 38 -8.54 4.56 -18.80
N ALA A 39 -8.33 3.26 -19.05
CA ALA A 39 -7.10 2.65 -18.60
C ALA A 39 -5.90 3.39 -19.17
N PRO A 40 -4.88 3.68 -18.36
CA PRO A 40 -3.70 4.39 -18.82
C PRO A 40 -3.05 3.64 -19.99
N GLY A 41 -2.84 4.32 -21.12
CA GLY A 41 -2.12 3.76 -22.26
C GLY A 41 -0.63 3.63 -22.01
N VAL A 42 -0.11 4.31 -20.98
CA VAL A 42 1.27 4.22 -20.49
C VAL A 42 1.23 3.46 -19.17
N GLY A 43 1.84 2.28 -19.15
CA GLY A 43 1.74 1.40 -18.01
C GLY A 43 2.57 1.90 -16.83
N PHE A 44 1.95 1.96 -15.67
CA PHE A 44 2.69 1.95 -14.40
C PHE A 44 3.55 0.67 -14.37
N ALA A 45 4.86 0.84 -14.25
CA ALA A 45 5.80 -0.27 -14.17
C ALA A 45 5.63 -1.36 -15.25
N GLY A 46 5.34 -0.98 -16.50
CA GLY A 46 5.15 -1.94 -17.60
C GLY A 46 3.79 -2.64 -17.62
N ILE A 47 2.87 -2.28 -16.74
CA ILE A 47 1.53 -2.86 -16.69
C ILE A 47 0.61 -2.01 -17.56
N LYS A 48 0.40 -2.44 -18.78
CA LYS A 48 -0.64 -1.86 -19.62
C LYS A 48 -2.01 -2.32 -19.10
N ASP A 49 -2.97 -1.41 -19.13
CA ASP A 49 -4.39 -1.71 -18.90
C ASP A 49 -4.70 -2.37 -17.54
N SER A 50 -3.93 -2.05 -16.45
CA SER A 50 -4.31 -2.50 -15.11
C SER A 50 -5.47 -1.68 -14.56
N TYR A 51 -6.62 -2.29 -14.47
CA TYR A 51 -7.80 -1.71 -13.84
C TYR A 51 -7.90 -2.02 -12.35
N GLU A 52 -7.07 -2.89 -11.85
CA GLU A 52 -7.14 -3.39 -10.48
C GLU A 52 -6.91 -2.28 -9.46
N LEU A 53 -6.04 -1.29 -9.77
CA LEU A 53 -5.84 -0.17 -8.86
C LEU A 53 -7.08 0.72 -8.78
N VAL A 54 -7.78 0.97 -9.90
CA VAL A 54 -9.06 1.70 -9.91
C VAL A 54 -10.10 0.93 -9.10
N LEU A 55 -10.19 -0.38 -9.29
CA LEU A 55 -11.13 -1.22 -8.57
C LEU A 55 -10.82 -1.26 -7.07
N LEU A 56 -9.55 -1.38 -6.66
CA LEU A 56 -9.14 -1.28 -5.25
C LEU A 56 -9.57 0.06 -4.64
N THR A 57 -9.38 1.15 -5.40
CA THR A 57 -9.80 2.49 -4.97
C THR A 57 -11.32 2.56 -4.78
N PHE A 58 -12.10 2.01 -5.71
CA PHE A 58 -13.56 1.91 -5.57
C PHE A 58 -13.96 1.13 -4.31
N VAL A 59 -13.27 0.01 -4.07
CA VAL A 59 -13.49 -0.82 -2.87
C VAL A 59 -13.31 0.00 -1.61
N HIS A 60 -12.19 0.71 -1.47
CA HIS A 60 -11.91 1.51 -0.27
C HIS A 60 -12.75 2.79 -0.16
N ALA A 61 -13.16 3.36 -1.28
CA ALA A 61 -14.05 4.53 -1.31
C ALA A 61 -15.53 4.20 -1.05
N GLY A 62 -15.89 2.91 -0.91
CA GLY A 62 -17.28 2.50 -0.66
C GLY A 62 -18.16 2.55 -1.90
N VAL A 63 -17.61 2.53 -3.11
CA VAL A 63 -18.41 2.42 -4.34
C VAL A 63 -19.16 1.10 -4.32
N PRO A 64 -20.51 1.10 -4.48
CA PRO A 64 -21.29 -0.12 -4.34
C PRO A 64 -21.00 -1.11 -5.49
N GLU A 65 -21.06 -2.41 -5.20
CA GLU A 65 -20.86 -3.46 -6.19
C GLU A 65 -21.91 -3.42 -7.33
N THR A 66 -23.01 -2.69 -7.12
CA THR A 66 -24.04 -2.44 -8.14
C THR A 66 -23.65 -1.37 -9.16
N ASP A 67 -22.59 -0.59 -8.90
CA ASP A 67 -22.07 0.41 -9.85
C ASP A 67 -21.64 -0.27 -11.15
N PRO A 68 -22.08 0.22 -12.33
CA PRO A 68 -21.80 -0.43 -13.61
C PRO A 68 -20.29 -0.54 -13.90
N ARG A 69 -19.51 0.49 -13.53
CA ARG A 69 -18.06 0.49 -13.73
C ARG A 69 -17.37 -0.49 -12.81
N PHE A 70 -17.80 -0.56 -11.53
CA PHE A 70 -17.31 -1.56 -10.59
C PHE A 70 -17.51 -2.98 -11.14
N ARG A 71 -18.74 -3.30 -11.60
CA ARG A 71 -19.05 -4.63 -12.15
C ARG A 71 -18.20 -4.97 -13.37
N GLU A 72 -18.02 -4.01 -14.27
CA GLU A 72 -17.18 -4.19 -15.44
C GLU A 72 -15.75 -4.56 -15.07
N LEU A 73 -15.13 -3.75 -14.18
CA LEU A 73 -13.75 -3.94 -13.78
C LEU A 73 -13.57 -5.25 -12.98
N PHE A 74 -14.52 -5.54 -12.08
CA PHE A 74 -14.48 -6.75 -11.27
C PHE A 74 -14.59 -8.01 -12.15
N ARG A 75 -15.49 -8.02 -13.14
CA ARG A 75 -15.61 -9.13 -14.09
C ARG A 75 -14.32 -9.32 -14.87
N LYS A 76 -13.74 -8.26 -15.43
CA LYS A 76 -12.44 -8.31 -16.14
C LYS A 76 -11.34 -8.91 -15.26
N MET A 77 -11.19 -8.40 -14.05
CA MET A 77 -10.21 -8.90 -13.09
C MET A 77 -10.38 -10.40 -12.80
N MET A 78 -11.62 -10.88 -12.65
CA MET A 78 -11.91 -12.29 -12.34
C MET A 78 -11.62 -13.24 -13.51
N GLU A 79 -11.72 -12.75 -14.74
CA GLU A 79 -11.45 -13.50 -15.98
C GLU A 79 -9.96 -13.61 -16.30
N GLU A 80 -9.14 -12.65 -15.81
CA GLU A 80 -7.70 -12.64 -16.08
C GLU A 80 -6.97 -13.71 -15.25
N PRO A 81 -6.09 -14.51 -15.88
CA PRO A 81 -5.24 -15.43 -15.15
C PRO A 81 -4.13 -14.68 -14.41
N PRO A 82 -3.63 -15.20 -13.27
CA PRO A 82 -2.49 -14.63 -12.57
C PRO A 82 -1.24 -14.67 -13.44
N ALA A 83 -0.76 -13.50 -13.88
CA ALA A 83 0.38 -13.40 -14.80
C ALA A 83 1.36 -12.28 -14.47
N ASN A 84 0.98 -11.32 -13.61
CA ASN A 84 1.79 -10.18 -13.25
C ASN A 84 1.69 -9.88 -11.76
N THR A 85 2.82 -9.62 -11.10
CA THR A 85 2.92 -9.42 -9.65
C THR A 85 1.99 -8.31 -9.15
N TYR A 86 1.99 -7.12 -9.78
CA TYR A 86 1.12 -6.03 -9.36
C TYR A 86 -0.37 -6.37 -9.48
N LYS A 87 -0.78 -6.91 -10.63
CA LYS A 87 -2.17 -7.31 -10.87
C LYS A 87 -2.63 -8.34 -9.85
N VAL A 88 -1.82 -9.37 -9.61
CA VAL A 88 -2.14 -10.46 -8.67
C VAL A 88 -2.22 -9.96 -7.24
N VAL A 89 -1.32 -9.06 -6.84
CA VAL A 89 -1.35 -8.44 -5.51
C VAL A 89 -2.62 -7.63 -5.32
N LEU A 90 -2.93 -6.74 -6.26
CA LEU A 90 -4.15 -5.93 -6.20
C LEU A 90 -5.41 -6.81 -6.21
N GLN A 91 -5.43 -7.88 -7.02
CA GLN A 91 -6.51 -8.86 -7.02
C GLN A 91 -6.69 -9.53 -5.65
N ALA A 92 -5.60 -9.95 -5.00
CA ALA A 92 -5.67 -10.54 -3.66
C ALA A 92 -6.24 -9.55 -2.63
N MET A 93 -5.77 -8.29 -2.66
CA MET A 93 -6.25 -7.22 -1.77
C MET A 93 -7.74 -6.93 -1.99
N ILE A 94 -8.17 -6.78 -3.25
CA ILE A 94 -9.57 -6.53 -3.60
C ILE A 94 -10.48 -7.67 -3.10
N LEU A 95 -10.10 -8.90 -3.40
CA LEU A 95 -10.92 -10.07 -3.04
C LEU A 95 -11.00 -10.28 -1.52
N GLU A 96 -9.91 -9.97 -0.80
CA GLU A 96 -9.87 -10.00 0.66
C GLU A 96 -10.78 -8.91 1.26
N GLU A 97 -10.79 -7.70 0.67
CA GLU A 97 -11.67 -6.60 1.10
C GLU A 97 -13.14 -6.84 0.74
N VAL A 98 -13.44 -7.32 -0.46
CA VAL A 98 -14.82 -7.55 -0.91
C VAL A 98 -15.48 -8.68 -0.14
N HIS A 99 -14.86 -9.88 -0.11
CA HIS A 99 -15.39 -11.00 0.67
C HIS A 99 -14.36 -12.15 0.78
N ARG A 100 -13.47 -12.07 1.76
CA ARG A 100 -12.35 -13.00 1.93
C ARG A 100 -12.72 -14.49 2.07
N VAL A 101 -13.91 -14.79 2.55
CA VAL A 101 -14.39 -16.19 2.67
C VAL A 101 -14.86 -16.72 1.32
N LYS A 102 -15.73 -15.97 0.63
CA LYS A 102 -16.26 -16.33 -0.70
C LYS A 102 -15.15 -16.50 -1.73
N TYR A 103 -14.19 -15.58 -1.72
CA TYR A 103 -13.12 -15.56 -2.71
C TYR A 103 -11.81 -16.22 -2.23
N GLN A 104 -11.82 -16.86 -1.05
CA GLN A 104 -10.63 -17.52 -0.50
C GLN A 104 -9.87 -18.41 -1.49
N PRO A 105 -10.53 -19.20 -2.35
CA PRO A 105 -9.80 -20.02 -3.33
C PRO A 105 -9.09 -19.23 -4.40
N LYS A 106 -9.69 -18.15 -4.89
CA LYS A 106 -9.01 -17.27 -5.86
C LYS A 106 -7.85 -16.54 -5.19
N ILE A 107 -8.01 -16.14 -3.93
CA ILE A 107 -6.92 -15.58 -3.11
C ILE A 107 -5.79 -16.60 -2.91
N ALA A 108 -6.12 -17.88 -2.72
CA ALA A 108 -5.12 -18.95 -2.65
C ALA A 108 -4.36 -19.14 -3.97
N GLN A 109 -5.00 -18.96 -5.12
CA GLN A 109 -4.34 -18.92 -6.43
C GLN A 109 -3.38 -17.72 -6.53
N CYS A 110 -3.78 -16.54 -6.05
CA CYS A 110 -2.89 -15.38 -5.98
C CYS A 110 -1.68 -15.67 -5.07
N ALA A 111 -1.89 -16.31 -3.92
CA ALA A 111 -0.82 -16.69 -3.02
C ALA A 111 0.16 -17.69 -3.65
N GLN A 112 -0.35 -18.71 -4.37
CA GLN A 112 0.48 -19.67 -5.08
C GLN A 112 1.35 -18.97 -6.14
N PHE A 113 0.75 -18.06 -6.91
CA PHE A 113 1.49 -17.26 -7.88
C PHE A 113 2.61 -16.45 -7.21
N LEU A 114 2.31 -15.75 -6.12
CA LEU A 114 3.31 -14.93 -5.41
C LEU A 114 4.43 -15.77 -4.83
N VAL A 115 4.12 -16.91 -4.22
CA VAL A 115 5.10 -17.83 -3.65
C VAL A 115 6.04 -18.38 -4.72
N ASP A 116 5.50 -18.79 -5.87
CA ASP A 116 6.25 -19.32 -7.00
C ASP A 116 7.13 -18.28 -7.71
N ASN A 117 6.70 -17.01 -7.68
CA ASN A 117 7.43 -15.92 -8.34
C ASN A 117 8.41 -15.17 -7.43
N GLN A 118 8.59 -15.64 -6.18
CA GLN A 118 9.65 -15.05 -5.35
C GLN A 118 11.02 -15.35 -5.97
N CYS A 119 11.76 -14.28 -6.23
CA CYS A 119 13.13 -14.33 -6.74
C CYS A 119 14.08 -15.04 -5.79
N ARG A 120 15.18 -15.59 -6.32
CA ARG A 120 16.19 -16.29 -5.52
C ARG A 120 16.84 -15.44 -4.44
N ASN A 121 16.88 -14.12 -4.60
CA ASN A 121 17.38 -13.18 -3.60
C ASN A 121 16.32 -12.70 -2.58
N GLY A 122 15.08 -13.17 -2.66
CA GLY A 122 13.99 -12.80 -1.75
C GLY A 122 13.08 -11.67 -2.23
N GLN A 123 13.41 -11.01 -3.34
CA GLN A 123 12.57 -10.00 -4.00
C GLN A 123 11.45 -10.62 -4.84
N TRP A 124 10.71 -9.74 -5.52
CA TRP A 124 9.82 -10.05 -6.65
C TRP A 124 10.17 -9.18 -7.84
N SER A 125 9.96 -9.72 -9.04
CA SER A 125 9.92 -9.02 -10.31
C SER A 125 8.48 -8.96 -10.82
N TYR A 126 8.28 -8.60 -12.09
CA TYR A 126 6.94 -8.54 -12.69
C TYR A 126 6.19 -9.88 -12.67
N GLY A 127 6.91 -10.98 -12.52
CA GLY A 127 6.36 -12.32 -12.45
C GLY A 127 6.09 -12.94 -13.81
N GLU A 128 5.83 -14.25 -13.78
CA GLU A 128 5.50 -15.09 -14.94
C GLU A 128 4.36 -16.03 -14.54
N PRO A 129 3.49 -16.46 -15.48
CA PRO A 129 2.46 -17.45 -15.20
C PRO A 129 3.03 -18.68 -14.50
N SER A 130 2.30 -19.21 -13.52
CA SER A 130 2.62 -20.47 -12.85
C SER A 130 1.53 -21.49 -13.12
N GLU A 131 1.90 -22.67 -13.63
CA GLU A 131 0.98 -23.78 -13.86
C GLU A 131 0.38 -24.33 -12.55
N PHE A 132 1.14 -24.24 -11.45
CA PHE A 132 0.74 -24.73 -10.14
C PHE A 132 -0.43 -23.92 -9.50
N VAL A 133 -0.75 -22.76 -10.03
CA VAL A 133 -1.92 -21.99 -9.62
C VAL A 133 -3.22 -22.78 -9.80
N LYS A 134 -3.29 -23.67 -10.79
CA LYS A 134 -4.45 -24.53 -11.08
C LYS A 134 -4.57 -25.71 -10.11
N GLU A 135 -3.50 -26.06 -9.43
CA GLU A 135 -3.46 -27.19 -8.48
C GLU A 135 -3.99 -26.81 -7.09
N VAL A 136 -4.16 -25.50 -6.85
CA VAL A 136 -4.79 -25.03 -5.60
C VAL A 136 -6.23 -25.53 -5.57
N PRO A 137 -6.62 -26.33 -4.55
CA PRO A 137 -7.92 -26.98 -4.54
C PRO A 137 -9.06 -25.97 -4.68
N PRO A 138 -10.04 -26.22 -5.59
CA PRO A 138 -11.27 -25.41 -5.59
C PRO A 138 -11.98 -25.51 -4.24
N PRO A 139 -12.78 -24.52 -3.85
CA PRO A 139 -13.56 -24.62 -2.62
C PRO A 139 -14.51 -25.78 -2.77
N ARG A 140 -14.54 -26.67 -1.81
CA ARG A 140 -15.72 -27.51 -1.59
C ARG A 140 -16.76 -26.58 -0.97
N ASP A 141 -17.99 -26.65 -1.48
CA ASP A 141 -19.12 -25.82 -1.15
C ASP A 141 -18.99 -25.03 0.16
N VAL A 142 -18.79 -23.72 0.04
CA VAL A 142 -18.83 -22.82 1.18
C VAL A 142 -20.32 -22.69 1.51
N ALA A 143 -20.76 -23.32 2.60
CA ALA A 143 -22.05 -23.02 3.15
C ALA A 143 -22.09 -21.50 3.41
N THR A 144 -22.93 -20.80 2.65
CA THR A 144 -23.20 -19.38 2.86
C THR A 144 -23.73 -19.24 4.27
N SER A 145 -23.00 -18.52 5.13
CA SER A 145 -23.53 -18.17 6.44
C SER A 145 -24.84 -17.40 6.26
N PRO A 146 -25.89 -17.67 7.07
CA PRO A 146 -27.14 -16.92 7.02
C PRO A 146 -26.82 -15.45 7.31
N GLY A 147 -26.87 -14.60 6.30
CA GLY A 147 -26.50 -13.19 6.41
C GLY A 147 -26.07 -12.54 5.10
N ASP A 148 -25.98 -13.32 4.01
CA ASP A 148 -25.63 -12.80 2.69
C ASP A 148 -26.74 -11.86 2.19
N ARG A 149 -26.68 -10.60 2.66
CA ARG A 149 -27.49 -9.52 2.14
C ARG A 149 -26.80 -8.98 0.90
N SER A 150 -27.26 -9.40 -0.26
CA SER A 150 -26.83 -8.89 -1.54
C SER A 150 -26.84 -7.35 -1.55
N GLY A 151 -25.67 -6.72 -1.70
CA GLY A 151 -25.54 -5.32 -2.08
C GLY A 151 -25.05 -4.33 -1.03
N VAL A 152 -24.72 -4.76 0.20
CA VAL A 152 -24.08 -3.89 1.21
C VAL A 152 -22.85 -4.59 1.76
N ARG A 153 -21.69 -3.95 1.69
CA ARG A 153 -20.50 -4.42 2.40
C ARG A 153 -20.75 -4.35 3.89
N GLU A 154 -20.73 -5.48 4.57
CA GLU A 154 -20.96 -5.55 6.01
C GLU A 154 -19.91 -4.80 6.84
N PHE A 155 -18.80 -4.36 6.24
CA PHE A 155 -17.69 -3.71 6.94
C PHE A 155 -17.54 -2.21 6.67
N ASP A 156 -18.47 -1.59 5.96
CA ASP A 156 -18.44 -0.13 5.74
C ASP A 156 -19.05 0.66 6.92
N ARG A 157 -19.50 -0.03 7.96
CA ARG A 157 -20.00 0.60 9.19
C ARG A 157 -18.93 0.59 10.27
N PRO A 158 -18.76 1.68 11.04
CA PRO A 158 -17.90 1.68 12.21
C PRO A 158 -18.31 0.53 13.15
N GLY A 159 -17.40 -0.42 13.38
CA GLY A 159 -17.65 -1.58 14.26
C GLY A 159 -17.91 -2.91 13.54
N ASP A 160 -18.11 -2.93 12.23
CA ASP A 160 -18.31 -4.18 11.49
C ASP A 160 -16.97 -4.91 11.29
N SER A 161 -16.91 -6.16 11.74
CA SER A 161 -15.75 -7.03 11.53
C SER A 161 -15.92 -7.80 10.22
N LYS A 162 -14.83 -7.93 9.45
CA LYS A 162 -14.80 -8.81 8.26
C LYS A 162 -15.23 -10.24 8.63
N PRO A 163 -15.88 -11.00 7.71
CA PRO A 163 -16.26 -12.37 7.96
C PRO A 163 -15.10 -13.22 8.48
N ARG A 164 -15.34 -14.00 9.53
CA ARG A 164 -14.30 -14.85 10.12
C ARG A 164 -13.96 -15.99 9.17
N VAL A 165 -12.69 -16.13 8.84
CA VAL A 165 -12.17 -17.24 8.06
C VAL A 165 -11.94 -18.43 9.01
N VAL A 166 -12.67 -19.50 8.79
CA VAL A 166 -12.52 -20.76 9.57
C VAL A 166 -11.59 -21.73 8.86
N ARG A 167 -11.71 -21.83 7.54
CA ARG A 167 -10.92 -22.74 6.72
C ARG A 167 -9.53 -22.16 6.44
N ARG A 168 -8.49 -23.00 6.49
CA ARG A 168 -7.15 -22.65 6.08
C ARG A 168 -6.74 -23.42 4.82
N ILE A 169 -6.09 -22.74 3.87
CA ILE A 169 -5.56 -23.31 2.63
C ILE A 169 -4.06 -23.11 2.63
N ALA A 170 -3.27 -24.20 2.60
CA ALA A 170 -1.82 -24.11 2.53
C ALA A 170 -1.36 -24.05 1.06
N VAL A 171 -0.42 -23.15 0.77
CA VAL A 171 0.31 -23.10 -0.49
C VAL A 171 1.77 -23.51 -0.25
N ARG A 172 2.46 -23.95 -1.30
CA ARG A 172 3.86 -24.38 -1.25
C ARG A 172 4.63 -23.74 -2.39
N LYS A 173 5.92 -23.53 -2.18
CA LYS A 173 6.79 -23.07 -3.28
C LYS A 173 7.07 -24.24 -4.22
N MET A 174 6.57 -24.15 -5.44
CA MET A 174 6.63 -25.21 -6.45
C MET A 174 7.70 -24.94 -7.52
N LYS A 175 8.11 -23.68 -7.69
CA LYS A 175 9.19 -23.30 -8.63
C LYS A 175 10.04 -22.15 -8.04
N GLU A 176 11.23 -21.99 -8.57
CA GLU A 176 12.08 -20.84 -8.28
C GLU A 176 11.79 -19.69 -9.25
N GLY A 177 11.67 -18.49 -8.73
CA GLY A 177 11.56 -17.27 -9.53
C GLY A 177 12.93 -16.85 -10.13
N PRO A 178 12.98 -15.69 -10.81
CA PRO A 178 14.20 -15.13 -11.36
C PRO A 178 15.31 -14.93 -10.31
N ALA A 179 16.53 -14.61 -10.77
CA ALA A 179 17.65 -14.37 -9.85
C ALA A 179 17.40 -13.20 -8.91
N GLN A 180 16.80 -12.12 -9.44
CA GLN A 180 16.57 -10.85 -8.72
C GLN A 180 15.31 -10.16 -9.25
N GLY A 181 14.76 -9.28 -8.44
CA GLY A 181 13.64 -8.41 -8.75
C GLY A 181 13.98 -6.95 -8.44
N ASP A 182 12.95 -6.20 -8.05
CA ASP A 182 13.07 -4.83 -7.61
C ASP A 182 12.22 -4.56 -6.35
N ASN A 183 12.50 -3.45 -5.68
CA ASN A 183 11.83 -3.10 -4.42
C ASN A 183 10.40 -2.61 -4.62
N SER A 184 10.04 -2.11 -5.81
CA SER A 184 8.69 -1.70 -6.10
C SER A 184 7.74 -2.90 -6.21
N ASN A 185 8.11 -3.95 -6.96
CA ASN A 185 7.39 -5.21 -6.99
C ASN A 185 7.37 -5.89 -5.61
N SER A 186 8.49 -5.85 -4.88
CA SER A 186 8.64 -6.53 -3.58
C SER A 186 7.76 -5.92 -2.48
N GLN A 187 7.58 -4.59 -2.43
CA GLN A 187 6.67 -3.98 -1.46
C GLN A 187 5.20 -4.31 -1.76
N TYR A 188 4.83 -4.43 -3.05
CA TYR A 188 3.49 -4.89 -3.41
C TYR A 188 3.29 -6.36 -3.05
N ALA A 189 4.30 -7.21 -3.29
CA ALA A 189 4.23 -8.61 -2.88
C ALA A 189 3.98 -8.77 -1.36
N ALA A 190 4.59 -7.92 -0.52
CA ALA A 190 4.30 -7.91 0.92
C ALA A 190 2.82 -7.64 1.22
N LEU A 191 2.19 -6.66 0.53
CA LEU A 191 0.76 -6.37 0.68
C LEU A 191 -0.12 -7.54 0.24
N GLY A 192 0.19 -8.14 -0.90
CA GLY A 192 -0.56 -9.30 -1.40
C GLY A 192 -0.45 -10.52 -0.48
N LEU A 193 0.75 -10.82 0.03
CA LEU A 193 0.97 -11.91 0.98
C LEU A 193 0.21 -11.68 2.29
N ARG A 194 0.17 -10.42 2.78
CA ARG A 194 -0.67 -10.07 3.93
C ARG A 194 -2.15 -10.32 3.64
N ALA A 195 -2.68 -9.84 2.52
CA ALA A 195 -4.08 -10.08 2.16
C ALA A 195 -4.40 -11.58 2.06
N CYS A 196 -3.48 -12.37 1.49
CA CYS A 196 -3.60 -13.82 1.46
C CYS A 196 -3.64 -14.43 2.87
N HIS A 197 -2.74 -14.01 3.76
CA HIS A 197 -2.72 -14.46 5.16
C HIS A 197 -4.02 -14.12 5.88
N ASP A 198 -4.51 -12.88 5.74
CA ASP A 198 -5.75 -12.39 6.36
C ASP A 198 -7.00 -13.14 5.84
N ALA A 199 -6.93 -13.69 4.62
CA ALA A 199 -7.91 -14.61 4.06
C ALA A 199 -7.69 -16.08 4.47
N GLY A 200 -6.80 -16.37 5.42
CA GLY A 200 -6.56 -17.71 5.95
C GLY A 200 -5.67 -18.61 5.07
N ILE A 201 -4.91 -18.03 4.16
CA ILE A 201 -3.91 -18.80 3.40
C ILE A 201 -2.66 -18.97 4.26
N VAL A 202 -2.22 -20.21 4.40
CA VAL A 202 -0.99 -20.57 5.12
C VAL A 202 0.18 -20.47 4.14
N LEU A 203 1.00 -19.44 4.37
CA LEU A 203 2.16 -19.13 3.54
C LEU A 203 3.41 -19.88 4.02
N PRO A 204 4.30 -20.32 3.12
CA PRO A 204 5.56 -20.96 3.50
C PRO A 204 6.44 -19.98 4.28
N LYS A 205 6.89 -20.39 5.48
CA LYS A 205 7.67 -19.54 6.37
C LYS A 205 9.00 -19.10 5.76
N GLU A 206 9.63 -19.98 4.99
CA GLU A 206 10.88 -19.72 4.27
C GLU A 206 10.75 -18.59 3.24
N VAL A 207 9.60 -18.46 2.58
CA VAL A 207 9.31 -17.35 1.63
C VAL A 207 9.28 -16.02 2.40
N LEU A 208 8.60 -15.98 3.54
CA LEU A 208 8.49 -14.78 4.38
C LEU A 208 9.85 -14.39 4.97
N GLN A 209 10.60 -15.36 5.49
CA GLN A 209 11.94 -15.14 6.05
C GLN A 209 12.92 -14.61 5.01
N LYS A 210 12.90 -15.16 3.80
CA LYS A 210 13.77 -14.75 2.70
C LYS A 210 13.45 -13.33 2.21
N ALA A 211 12.18 -12.99 2.13
CA ALA A 211 11.74 -11.63 1.80
C ALA A 211 12.15 -10.62 2.87
N ARG A 212 11.96 -10.95 4.15
CA ARG A 212 12.39 -10.10 5.25
C ARG A 212 13.91 -9.88 5.26
N ALA A 213 14.68 -10.96 5.06
CA ALA A 213 16.13 -10.89 4.98
C ALA A 213 16.60 -9.92 3.89
N TRP A 214 15.99 -9.99 2.70
CA TRP A 214 16.27 -9.03 1.63
C TRP A 214 16.11 -7.56 2.09
N TRP A 215 15.00 -7.21 2.73
CA TRP A 215 14.76 -5.85 3.17
C TRP A 215 15.77 -5.40 4.24
N VAL A 216 16.15 -6.27 5.17
CA VAL A 216 17.16 -5.95 6.19
C VAL A 216 18.54 -5.76 5.56
N GLU A 217 18.96 -6.66 4.66
CA GLU A 217 20.29 -6.67 4.05
C GLU A 217 20.47 -5.58 2.99
N SER A 218 19.40 -5.21 2.28
CA SER A 218 19.43 -4.18 1.23
C SER A 218 19.32 -2.76 1.74
N GLN A 219 19.06 -2.55 3.04
CA GLN A 219 19.00 -1.23 3.63
C GLN A 219 20.36 -0.53 3.53
N HIS A 220 20.37 0.72 3.04
CA HIS A 220 21.60 1.49 2.89
C HIS A 220 22.32 1.73 4.23
N ALA A 221 23.60 2.02 4.17
CA ALA A 221 24.36 2.43 5.34
C ALA A 221 23.82 3.75 5.91
N ASP A 222 24.18 4.07 7.14
CA ASP A 222 23.76 5.29 7.81
C ASP A 222 24.23 6.54 7.06
N GLU A 223 23.27 7.36 6.59
CA GLU A 223 23.51 8.61 5.89
C GLU A 223 23.34 9.84 6.81
N SER A 224 23.09 9.65 8.09
CA SER A 224 22.85 10.74 9.06
C SER A 224 23.98 11.76 9.12
N ARG A 225 25.22 11.32 8.84
CA ARG A 225 26.40 12.19 8.78
C ARG A 225 26.52 13.01 7.48
N ALA A 226 25.96 12.50 6.39
CA ALA A 226 26.07 13.16 5.08
C ALA A 226 25.07 14.32 4.90
N ALA A 227 23.94 14.27 5.60
CA ALA A 227 22.82 15.20 5.40
C ALA A 227 22.73 16.35 6.43
N GLY A 228 23.61 16.42 7.44
CA GLY A 228 23.45 17.39 8.54
C GLY A 228 22.14 17.18 9.35
N ALA A 229 21.43 16.10 9.08
CA ALA A 229 20.04 15.88 9.49
C ALA A 229 19.90 15.20 10.87
N ALA A 230 20.99 14.75 11.47
CA ALA A 230 20.97 13.95 12.71
C ALA A 230 20.40 14.69 13.94
N VAL A 231 20.25 16.00 13.87
CA VAL A 231 19.81 16.82 15.01
C VAL A 231 18.30 17.17 14.97
N ALA A 232 17.69 17.09 13.77
CA ALA A 232 16.32 17.57 13.59
C ALA A 232 15.23 16.55 13.98
N SER A 233 15.52 15.25 14.02
CA SER A 233 14.48 14.24 14.24
C SER A 233 14.12 13.96 15.69
N GLY A 234 14.93 14.40 16.66
CA GLY A 234 14.70 14.12 18.09
C GLY A 234 14.73 12.65 18.51
N LEU A 235 14.88 11.73 17.56
CA LEU A 235 14.72 10.28 17.72
C LEU A 235 16.04 9.52 17.87
N GLY A 236 17.16 10.09 18.13
CA GLY A 236 18.48 9.47 18.30
C GLY A 236 18.66 8.07 17.65
N GLY A 237 19.65 7.90 16.78
CA GLY A 237 19.95 6.61 16.13
C GLY A 237 20.22 6.73 14.63
N PRO A 238 20.55 5.61 13.93
CA PRO A 238 20.89 5.64 12.51
C PRO A 238 19.68 5.90 11.61
N ALA A 239 19.84 6.78 10.62
CA ALA A 239 18.85 7.04 9.58
C ALA A 239 19.26 6.31 8.30
N ARG A 240 18.50 5.26 7.91
CA ARG A 240 18.82 4.41 6.77
C ARG A 240 17.58 4.14 5.93
N GLY A 241 17.69 4.29 4.62
CA GLY A 241 16.59 4.10 3.69
C GLY A 241 16.85 3.03 2.64
N TRP A 242 15.99 2.98 1.63
CA TRP A 242 16.07 2.05 0.50
C TRP A 242 15.96 2.78 -0.82
N CYS A 243 16.65 2.25 -1.83
CA CYS A 243 16.51 2.63 -3.23
C CYS A 243 15.66 1.60 -4.00
N TYR A 244 15.51 1.81 -5.32
CA TYR A 244 14.68 0.95 -6.17
C TYR A 244 15.20 -0.47 -6.34
N SER A 245 16.53 -0.65 -6.40
CA SER A 245 17.17 -1.93 -6.69
C SER A 245 18.22 -2.30 -5.63
N ARG A 246 19.09 -3.24 -5.96
CA ARG A 246 20.14 -3.71 -5.05
C ARG A 246 21.13 -2.61 -4.63
N ARG A 247 21.63 -2.69 -3.40
CA ARG A 247 22.61 -1.76 -2.82
C ARG A 247 23.91 -1.63 -3.63
N ASP A 248 24.41 -2.74 -4.22
CA ASP A 248 25.62 -2.75 -5.02
C ASP A 248 25.44 -2.10 -6.40
N VAL A 249 24.25 -2.22 -7.00
CA VAL A 249 23.85 -1.50 -8.20
C VAL A 249 23.55 -0.05 -7.91
N CYS A 250 23.08 0.23 -6.70
CA CYS A 250 22.79 1.58 -6.20
C CYS A 250 24.02 2.40 -5.81
N ALA A 251 25.23 1.81 -5.77
CA ALA A 251 26.39 2.38 -5.09
C ALA A 251 26.89 3.75 -5.61
N LYS A 252 26.45 4.21 -6.77
CA LYS A 252 26.80 5.55 -7.28
C LYS A 252 25.64 6.37 -7.85
N ALA A 253 24.55 5.74 -8.28
CA ALA A 253 23.44 6.38 -8.98
C ALA A 253 22.08 6.25 -8.28
N HIS A 254 21.96 5.41 -7.25
CA HIS A 254 20.68 5.09 -6.63
C HIS A 254 20.74 5.27 -5.12
N ARG A 255 20.54 6.49 -4.69
CA ARG A 255 20.40 6.83 -3.27
C ARG A 255 19.03 6.39 -2.74
N PRO A 256 18.89 6.22 -1.43
CA PRO A 256 17.58 6.07 -0.82
C PRO A 256 16.66 7.23 -1.18
N TYR A 257 15.39 6.93 -1.43
CA TYR A 257 14.40 7.95 -1.67
C TYR A 257 13.08 7.64 -0.94
N PHE A 258 12.24 8.68 -0.81
CA PHE A 258 11.13 8.69 0.14
C PHE A 258 10.15 7.55 -0.11
N GLY A 259 9.69 7.36 -1.34
CA GLY A 259 8.71 6.32 -1.69
C GLY A 259 9.22 4.90 -1.45
N MET A 260 10.51 4.60 -1.79
CA MET A 260 11.06 3.27 -1.53
C MET A 260 11.38 3.04 -0.06
N THR A 261 11.81 4.08 0.67
CA THR A 261 12.04 3.96 2.11
C THR A 261 10.73 3.69 2.85
N ALA A 262 9.66 4.41 2.49
CA ALA A 262 8.33 4.13 3.04
C ALA A 262 7.85 2.71 2.68
N GLY A 263 8.07 2.26 1.44
CA GLY A 263 7.78 0.89 1.01
C GLY A 263 8.56 -0.17 1.78
N GLY A 264 9.85 0.08 2.07
CA GLY A 264 10.70 -0.82 2.85
C GLY A 264 10.24 -0.97 4.30
N VAL A 265 9.95 0.16 4.97
CA VAL A 265 9.38 0.16 6.33
C VAL A 265 8.07 -0.60 6.39
N ALA A 266 7.15 -0.32 5.45
CA ALA A 266 5.85 -0.99 5.38
C ALA A 266 5.99 -2.50 5.13
N SER A 267 6.92 -2.90 4.25
CA SER A 267 7.20 -4.32 3.96
C SER A 267 7.74 -5.06 5.18
N LEU A 268 8.73 -4.49 5.87
CA LEU A 268 9.26 -5.07 7.11
C LEU A 268 8.18 -5.19 8.18
N ALA A 269 7.33 -4.16 8.35
CA ALA A 269 6.22 -4.22 9.29
C ALA A 269 5.27 -5.40 9.00
N ILE A 270 4.99 -5.67 7.73
CA ILE A 270 4.16 -6.81 7.31
C ILE A 270 4.89 -8.14 7.60
N TYR A 271 6.16 -8.28 7.21
CA TYR A 271 6.89 -9.53 7.44
C TYR A 271 7.13 -9.80 8.93
N ASP A 272 7.40 -8.77 9.72
CA ASP A 272 7.51 -8.92 11.17
C ASP A 272 6.19 -9.43 11.78
N HIS A 273 5.05 -8.86 11.35
CA HIS A 273 3.75 -9.35 11.77
C HIS A 273 3.50 -10.81 11.37
N LEU A 274 3.78 -11.18 10.11
CA LEU A 274 3.56 -12.54 9.60
C LEU A 274 4.51 -13.59 10.22
N LEU A 275 5.66 -13.15 10.71
CA LEU A 275 6.67 -13.99 11.37
C LEU A 275 6.63 -13.88 12.89
N GLU A 276 5.66 -13.15 13.46
CA GLU A 276 5.49 -12.94 14.91
C GLU A 276 6.72 -12.27 15.57
N ILE A 277 7.40 -11.38 14.84
CA ILE A 277 8.51 -10.56 15.31
C ILE A 277 7.98 -9.25 15.88
N ASP A 278 8.53 -8.78 16.98
CA ASP A 278 8.14 -7.49 17.56
C ASP A 278 8.66 -6.31 16.71
N LEU A 279 7.80 -5.77 15.88
CA LEU A 279 8.04 -4.62 15.02
C LEU A 279 8.71 -3.44 15.74
N ARG A 280 8.32 -3.17 16.99
CA ARG A 280 8.84 -2.04 17.78
C ARG A 280 10.32 -2.16 18.10
N ARG A 281 10.85 -3.37 18.05
CA ARG A 281 12.27 -3.69 18.33
C ARG A 281 13.10 -3.86 17.06
N ASP A 282 12.48 -3.90 15.88
CA ASP A 282 13.25 -4.05 14.63
C ASP A 282 14.11 -2.80 14.35
N PRO A 283 15.44 -2.94 14.32
CA PRO A 283 16.34 -1.81 14.10
C PRO A 283 16.25 -1.24 12.68
N ALA A 284 15.92 -2.08 11.68
CA ALA A 284 15.78 -1.63 10.30
C ALA A 284 14.52 -0.79 10.10
N VAL A 285 13.40 -1.18 10.72
CA VAL A 285 12.17 -0.38 10.75
C VAL A 285 12.42 0.98 11.40
N ARG A 286 13.04 1.00 12.59
CA ARG A 286 13.34 2.25 13.28
C ARG A 286 14.26 3.17 12.47
N ALA A 287 15.31 2.62 11.86
CA ALA A 287 16.22 3.40 11.02
C ALA A 287 15.53 3.97 9.76
N GLY A 288 14.59 3.22 9.17
CA GLY A 288 13.76 3.68 8.06
C GLY A 288 12.83 4.83 8.45
N ILE A 289 12.15 4.72 9.60
CA ILE A 289 11.29 5.79 10.13
C ILE A 289 12.11 7.06 10.40
N GLN A 290 13.31 6.93 10.96
CA GLN A 290 14.20 8.07 11.19
C GLN A 290 14.64 8.74 9.88
N TRP A 291 14.92 7.93 8.84
CA TRP A 291 15.27 8.46 7.52
C TRP A 291 14.10 9.24 6.91
N LEU A 292 12.87 8.72 7.02
CA LEU A 292 11.65 9.42 6.58
C LEU A 292 11.45 10.74 7.31
N ALA A 293 11.65 10.77 8.63
CA ALA A 293 11.57 11.99 9.43
C ALA A 293 12.62 13.04 9.01
N ALA A 294 13.87 12.60 8.76
CA ALA A 294 14.96 13.48 8.34
C ALA A 294 14.81 13.98 6.89
N SER A 295 14.15 13.21 6.03
CA SER A 295 13.92 13.54 4.62
C SER A 295 12.46 13.95 4.35
N TRP A 296 11.77 14.45 5.35
CA TRP A 296 10.33 14.70 5.30
C TRP A 296 9.90 15.58 4.13
N SER A 297 8.90 15.14 3.39
CA SER A 297 8.17 15.93 2.41
C SER A 297 6.83 15.27 2.07
N VAL A 298 5.79 16.09 1.92
CA VAL A 298 4.47 15.68 1.38
C VAL A 298 4.18 16.31 0.00
N THR A 299 5.14 17.03 -0.55
CA THR A 299 5.03 17.72 -1.86
C THR A 299 6.05 17.23 -2.87
N GLU A 300 7.01 16.42 -2.43
CA GLU A 300 8.09 15.86 -3.25
C GLU A 300 8.38 14.42 -2.85
N ASN A 301 8.73 13.58 -3.81
CA ASN A 301 9.31 12.26 -3.57
C ASN A 301 10.84 12.41 -3.42
N ARG A 302 11.28 12.94 -2.27
CA ARG A 302 12.68 13.33 -2.02
C ARG A 302 13.66 12.18 -2.23
N GLY A 303 14.83 12.51 -2.77
CA GLY A 303 15.87 11.55 -3.08
C GLY A 303 15.58 10.76 -4.35
N THR A 304 14.68 11.25 -5.23
CA THR A 304 14.41 10.61 -6.53
C THR A 304 15.70 10.21 -7.25
N PRO A 305 15.70 9.06 -7.93
CA PRO A 305 16.88 8.57 -8.64
C PRO A 305 17.40 9.57 -9.68
N GLU A 306 18.70 9.58 -9.93
CA GLU A 306 19.32 10.45 -10.94
C GLU A 306 18.76 10.22 -12.36
N PHE A 307 18.24 9.02 -12.66
CA PHE A 307 17.57 8.73 -13.94
C PHE A 307 16.15 9.33 -14.04
N ASP A 308 15.62 9.85 -12.94
CA ASP A 308 14.33 10.55 -12.90
C ASP A 308 14.39 11.69 -11.87
N PRO A 309 15.09 12.79 -12.21
CA PRO A 309 15.39 13.86 -11.26
C PRO A 309 14.20 14.77 -10.94
N GLN A 310 13.00 14.45 -11.42
CA GLN A 310 11.81 15.27 -11.18
C GLN A 310 11.30 15.06 -9.75
N PRO A 311 11.27 16.08 -8.88
CA PRO A 311 10.92 15.92 -7.46
C PRO A 311 9.51 15.38 -7.21
N LYS A 312 8.60 15.57 -8.17
CA LYS A 312 7.22 15.09 -8.09
C LYS A 312 7.00 13.74 -8.79
N SER A 313 8.04 13.13 -9.33
CA SER A 313 7.89 11.80 -9.92
C SER A 313 7.40 10.81 -8.88
N GLU A 314 6.32 10.11 -9.22
CA GLU A 314 5.68 9.12 -8.35
C GLU A 314 5.27 9.66 -6.95
N LEU A 315 4.94 10.97 -6.84
CA LEU A 315 4.60 11.61 -5.57
C LEU A 315 3.43 10.92 -4.87
N TYR A 316 2.32 10.69 -5.57
CA TYR A 316 1.12 10.08 -4.94
C TYR A 316 1.34 8.62 -4.58
N TYR A 317 2.16 7.90 -5.34
CA TYR A 317 2.62 6.56 -4.97
C TYR A 317 3.45 6.59 -3.67
N ALA A 318 4.34 7.57 -3.52
CA ALA A 318 5.15 7.75 -2.31
C ALA A 318 4.28 8.14 -1.10
N LEU A 319 3.28 9.01 -1.29
CA LEU A 319 2.32 9.36 -0.24
C LEU A 319 1.49 8.15 0.19
N TYR A 320 1.01 7.32 -0.73
CA TYR A 320 0.32 6.08 -0.36
C TYR A 320 1.27 5.08 0.35
N ALA A 321 2.57 5.07 0.01
CA ALA A 321 3.55 4.30 0.78
C ALA A 321 3.73 4.86 2.21
N LEU A 322 3.72 6.18 2.37
CA LEU A 322 3.77 6.86 3.67
C LEU A 322 2.55 6.52 4.54
N GLU A 323 1.35 6.51 3.96
CA GLU A 323 0.13 6.09 4.64
C GLU A 323 0.27 4.67 5.20
N ARG A 324 0.84 3.76 4.44
CA ARG A 324 1.12 2.39 4.91
C ARG A 324 2.06 2.36 6.11
N VAL A 325 3.08 3.21 6.15
CA VAL A 325 3.96 3.33 7.33
C VAL A 325 3.16 3.78 8.55
N GLY A 326 2.38 4.85 8.42
CA GLY A 326 1.55 5.36 9.50
C GLY A 326 0.60 4.31 10.07
N MET A 327 -0.14 3.65 9.17
CA MET A 327 -1.16 2.65 9.54
C MET A 327 -0.58 1.34 10.06
N LEU A 328 0.43 0.78 9.39
CA LEU A 328 1.01 -0.53 9.76
C LEU A 328 1.85 -0.46 11.02
N CYS A 329 2.58 0.64 11.22
CA CYS A 329 3.38 0.83 12.42
C CYS A 329 2.58 1.47 13.59
N GLY A 330 1.32 1.85 13.36
CA GLY A 330 0.47 2.48 14.38
C GLY A 330 1.00 3.85 14.82
N LEU A 331 1.51 4.65 13.89
CA LEU A 331 2.11 5.95 14.16
C LEU A 331 1.13 7.08 13.87
N GLU A 332 0.97 8.00 14.82
CA GLU A 332 0.28 9.28 14.58
C GLU A 332 1.24 10.30 13.95
N LYS A 333 2.52 10.20 14.29
CA LYS A 333 3.58 11.09 13.80
C LYS A 333 4.81 10.34 13.33
N ILE A 334 5.52 10.93 12.36
CA ILE A 334 6.84 10.51 11.91
C ILE A 334 7.81 11.65 12.22
N GLY A 335 8.64 11.48 13.25
CA GLY A 335 9.36 12.60 13.87
C GLY A 335 8.37 13.64 14.42
N PRO A 336 8.53 14.93 14.09
CA PRO A 336 7.59 15.97 14.54
C PRO A 336 6.31 16.07 13.68
N HIS A 337 6.24 15.35 12.55
CA HIS A 337 5.25 15.52 11.49
C HIS A 337 4.00 14.66 11.71
N ASP A 338 2.83 15.29 11.71
CA ASP A 338 1.54 14.61 11.59
C ASP A 338 1.36 14.19 10.13
N TRP A 339 1.73 12.93 9.85
CA TRP A 339 1.81 12.41 8.48
C TRP A 339 0.48 12.51 7.74
N TYR A 340 -0.63 12.28 8.45
CA TYR A 340 -1.94 12.32 7.82
C TYR A 340 -2.42 13.76 7.60
N ALA A 341 -2.35 14.61 8.62
CA ALA A 341 -2.83 15.98 8.50
C ALA A 341 -2.03 16.78 7.46
N GLU A 342 -0.71 16.63 7.43
CA GLU A 342 0.15 17.30 6.43
C GLU A 342 -0.08 16.73 5.01
N GLY A 343 -0.10 15.41 4.86
CA GLY A 343 -0.32 14.77 3.56
C GLY A 343 -1.73 15.01 3.00
N ALA A 344 -2.76 14.89 3.83
CA ALA A 344 -4.14 15.13 3.41
C ALA A 344 -4.35 16.60 2.97
N ARG A 345 -3.78 17.56 3.70
CA ARG A 345 -3.84 18.97 3.29
C ARG A 345 -3.17 19.19 1.93
N ALA A 346 -1.95 18.67 1.75
CA ALA A 346 -1.24 18.79 0.48
C ALA A 346 -2.02 18.14 -0.69
N ILE A 347 -2.68 17.00 -0.45
CA ILE A 347 -3.51 16.32 -1.46
C ILE A 347 -4.76 17.16 -1.77
N LEU A 348 -5.48 17.68 -0.76
CA LEU A 348 -6.68 18.49 -0.97
C LEU A 348 -6.37 19.76 -1.77
N ASP A 349 -5.28 20.45 -1.46
CA ASP A 349 -4.85 21.68 -2.12
C ASP A 349 -4.46 21.44 -3.59
N ALA A 350 -4.05 20.22 -3.94
CA ALA A 350 -3.60 19.85 -5.30
C ALA A 350 -4.69 19.28 -6.19
N GLN A 351 -5.94 19.11 -5.71
CA GLN A 351 -7.01 18.54 -6.52
C GLN A 351 -7.38 19.44 -7.69
N ARG A 352 -7.44 18.88 -8.89
CA ARG A 352 -7.81 19.58 -10.12
C ARG A 352 -9.31 19.85 -10.20
N LYS A 353 -9.69 20.73 -11.11
CA LYS A 353 -11.11 21.09 -11.34
C LYS A 353 -11.98 19.90 -11.79
N ASP A 354 -11.39 18.96 -12.54
CA ASP A 354 -12.05 17.74 -13.00
C ASP A 354 -12.14 16.64 -11.94
N GLY A 355 -11.65 16.91 -10.72
CA GLY A 355 -11.64 15.97 -9.61
C GLY A 355 -10.41 15.06 -9.55
N SER A 356 -9.55 15.08 -10.56
CA SER A 356 -8.32 14.26 -10.61
C SER A 356 -7.19 14.87 -9.80
N TRP A 357 -6.16 14.04 -9.60
CA TRP A 357 -4.83 14.48 -9.18
C TRP A 357 -3.79 14.12 -10.23
N SER A 358 -2.73 14.89 -10.30
CA SER A 358 -1.59 14.62 -11.17
C SER A 358 -0.34 15.30 -10.64
N SER A 359 0.75 14.55 -10.59
CA SER A 359 2.09 15.08 -10.30
C SER A 359 2.60 16.04 -11.37
N GLY A 360 2.01 16.02 -12.57
CA GLY A 360 2.45 16.82 -13.72
C GLY A 360 3.69 16.29 -14.42
N VAL A 361 4.09 15.06 -14.10
CA VAL A 361 5.22 14.36 -14.72
C VAL A 361 4.70 13.43 -15.80
N ASP A 362 5.26 13.48 -17.02
CA ASP A 362 4.74 12.76 -18.20
C ASP A 362 4.57 11.25 -18.03
N ARG A 363 5.41 10.63 -17.20
CA ARG A 363 5.32 9.19 -16.91
C ARG A 363 4.28 8.82 -15.84
N CYS A 364 3.71 9.81 -15.17
CA CYS A 364 2.70 9.62 -14.12
C CYS A 364 1.31 9.89 -14.68
N ASP A 365 0.50 8.83 -14.83
CA ASP A 365 -0.86 8.96 -15.34
C ASP A 365 -1.80 9.52 -14.26
N PRO A 366 -2.64 10.52 -14.57
CA PRO A 366 -3.61 11.07 -13.63
C PRO A 366 -4.55 10.04 -13.02
N THR A 367 -4.84 8.94 -13.71
CA THR A 367 -5.66 7.85 -13.16
C THR A 367 -4.97 7.19 -11.96
N TRP A 368 -3.65 6.90 -12.08
CA TRP A 368 -2.87 6.33 -11.00
C TRP A 368 -2.71 7.30 -9.82
N ASP A 369 -2.34 8.55 -10.13
CA ASP A 369 -2.19 9.60 -9.13
C ASP A 369 -3.48 9.81 -8.35
N THR A 370 -4.65 9.80 -9.03
CA THR A 370 -5.97 9.90 -8.41
C THR A 370 -6.27 8.70 -7.52
N CYS A 371 -5.96 7.49 -7.96
CA CYS A 371 -6.13 6.30 -7.13
C CYS A 371 -5.30 6.38 -5.84
N PHE A 372 -4.02 6.71 -5.93
CA PHE A 372 -3.15 6.82 -4.77
C PHE A 372 -3.54 7.94 -3.81
N ALA A 373 -3.97 9.10 -4.34
CA ALA A 373 -4.48 10.20 -3.53
C ALA A 373 -5.71 9.77 -2.71
N ILE A 374 -6.67 9.10 -3.33
CA ILE A 374 -7.87 8.60 -2.64
C ILE A 374 -7.50 7.54 -1.60
N LEU A 375 -6.63 6.59 -1.93
CA LEU A 375 -6.20 5.55 -0.98
C LEU A 375 -5.50 6.14 0.25
N PHE A 376 -4.68 7.19 0.07
CA PHE A 376 -4.12 7.95 1.18
C PHE A 376 -5.22 8.59 2.04
N LEU A 377 -6.11 9.36 1.43
CA LEU A 377 -7.18 10.09 2.14
C LEU A 377 -8.12 9.15 2.91
N LYS A 378 -8.36 7.97 2.38
CA LYS A 378 -9.19 6.92 3.02
C LYS A 378 -8.49 6.18 4.15
N LYS A 379 -7.18 6.37 4.38
CA LYS A 379 -6.38 5.50 5.25
C LYS A 379 -6.68 4.04 4.93
N ALA A 380 -6.48 3.68 3.65
CA ALA A 380 -6.96 2.41 3.09
C ALA A 380 -6.26 1.19 3.69
N THR A 381 -5.10 1.37 4.30
CA THR A 381 -4.33 0.29 4.92
C THR A 381 -4.83 0.01 6.35
N ARG A 382 -5.13 -1.24 6.65
CA ARG A 382 -5.52 -1.63 8.02
C ARG A 382 -4.29 -1.77 8.92
N ALA A 383 -4.41 -1.28 10.16
CA ALA A 383 -3.38 -1.43 11.18
C ALA A 383 -3.08 -2.91 11.47
N LEU A 384 -1.81 -3.22 11.78
CA LEU A 384 -1.37 -4.55 12.22
C LEU A 384 -1.54 -4.73 13.74
N VAL A 385 -1.43 -3.63 14.49
CA VAL A 385 -1.51 -3.66 15.95
C VAL A 385 -2.95 -3.40 16.35
N ALA A 386 -3.58 -4.37 17.06
CA ALA A 386 -4.82 -4.10 17.76
C ALA A 386 -4.56 -2.93 18.74
N SER A 387 -5.43 -1.92 18.77
CA SER A 387 -5.37 -0.85 19.75
C SER A 387 -5.27 -1.46 21.16
N GLU A 388 -4.56 -0.80 22.08
CA GLU A 388 -4.39 -1.28 23.46
C GLU A 388 -5.72 -1.58 24.15
N ASP A 389 -6.81 -0.94 23.73
CA ASP A 389 -8.20 -1.21 24.16
C ASP A 389 -8.68 -2.63 23.82
N GLY A 390 -8.15 -3.26 22.78
CA GLY A 390 -8.46 -4.66 22.41
C GLY A 390 -7.77 -5.70 23.31
N ARG A 391 -6.66 -5.35 23.96
CA ARG A 391 -5.95 -6.23 24.92
C ARG A 391 -6.58 -6.18 26.32
N ALA A 392 -7.08 -5.04 26.74
CA ALA A 392 -7.75 -4.90 28.05
C ALA A 392 -9.04 -5.72 28.13
N ARG A 393 -9.75 -5.98 27.00
CA ARG A 393 -10.97 -6.80 26.97
C ARG A 393 -10.71 -8.31 26.96
N ARG A 394 -9.53 -8.79 26.56
CA ARG A 394 -9.20 -10.23 26.58
C ARG A 394 -8.58 -10.71 27.89
N GLY A 395 -8.11 -9.80 28.74
CA GLY A 395 -7.57 -10.15 30.06
C GLY A 395 -8.61 -10.21 31.18
N GLY A 396 -9.88 -9.93 30.89
CA GLY A 396 -10.99 -9.92 31.86
C GLY A 396 -11.89 -11.14 31.86
N GLU A 397 -11.69 -12.10 30.95
CA GLU A 397 -12.55 -13.30 30.84
C GLU A 397 -11.87 -14.60 31.32
N GLU A 398 -10.67 -14.51 31.90
CA GLU A 398 -10.04 -15.64 32.65
C GLU A 398 -9.89 -15.27 34.13
N LYS A 399 -11.01 -15.32 34.85
CA LYS A 399 -11.01 -15.56 36.30
C LYS A 399 -12.29 -16.30 36.68
#